data_80d36bc2e2164334a70c42629c232f80
#
_entry.id   80d36bc2e2164334a70c42629c232f80
#
_cell.length_a   1.000
_cell.length_b   1.000
_cell.length_c   1.000
_cell.angle_alpha   90.00
_cell.angle_beta   90.00
_cell.angle_gamma   90.00
#
_symmetry.space_group_name_H-M   'P 1'
#
loop_
_entity.id
_entity.type
_entity.pdbx_description
1 polymer ?
#
loop_
_entity_poly.entity_id
_entity_poly.type
_entity_poly.pdbx_seq_one_letter_code
_entity_poly.pdbx_strand_id
1 'polypeptide(L)'
;KNIFPVLGNGIMPPIKGSIVPGGWFSEFFLIIFILPFLADMKKGMKHGMMTVFAVMMTLVVVNLIVLFVLGSTTSTKNYPLMNVSRYISLADFFEHLESAIMAVWIVGAFVKISVFYYAAALGTAQWLNLSDYRPVVWPIGILIVEFSFWSYPSAMDVSRFDIIAFPFYGVLMQTLIPLLLLVIAIVKRNRLRKKGSSSS
;
A
#
# COMPACT_ATOMS: atom_id res chain seq x y z
N LYS A 1 8.18 30.02 8.10
CA LYS A 1 8.48 29.94 9.56
C LYS A 1 8.26 28.51 10.10
N ASN A 2 7.29 27.74 9.61
CA ASN A 2 6.88 26.44 10.19
C ASN A 2 7.83 25.27 9.87
N ILE A 3 8.83 25.44 9.03
CA ILE A 3 9.76 24.37 8.61
C ILE A 3 11.10 24.45 9.33
N PHE A 4 11.47 25.61 9.84
CA PHE A 4 12.78 25.79 10.47
C PHE A 4 12.75 25.51 11.97
N PRO A 5 13.80 24.85 12.51
CA PRO A 5 15.00 24.39 11.82
C PRO A 5 14.78 23.05 11.09
N VAL A 6 15.19 22.97 9.81
CA VAL A 6 15.24 21.71 9.05
C VAL A 6 16.26 20.80 9.70
N LEU A 7 15.87 19.56 10.04
CA LEU A 7 16.72 18.59 10.71
C LEU A 7 17.30 19.04 12.06
N GLY A 8 16.64 19.94 12.79
CA GLY A 8 17.08 20.42 14.10
C GLY A 8 17.36 19.29 15.12
N ASN A 9 16.69 18.15 14.98
CA ASN A 9 16.89 16.95 15.80
C ASN A 9 17.72 15.86 15.08
N GLY A 10 18.48 16.24 14.05
CA GLY A 10 19.28 15.33 13.26
C GLY A 10 18.49 14.57 12.19
N ILE A 11 19.18 13.68 11.46
CA ILE A 11 18.62 12.91 10.33
C ILE A 11 17.85 11.65 10.77
N MET A 12 18.06 11.18 12.00
CA MET A 12 17.47 9.93 12.48
C MET A 12 15.94 9.95 12.60
N PRO A 13 15.28 11.02 13.09
CA PRO A 13 13.82 11.08 13.14
C PRO A 13 13.14 10.95 11.77
N PRO A 14 13.55 11.64 10.70
CA PRO A 14 13.01 11.42 9.36
C PRO A 14 13.18 9.99 8.85
N ILE A 15 14.35 9.36 9.08
CA ILE A 15 14.59 7.97 8.68
C ILE A 15 13.64 7.02 9.41
N LYS A 16 13.48 7.17 10.73
CA LYS A 16 12.52 6.35 11.49
C LYS A 16 11.08 6.59 11.03
N GLY A 17 10.71 7.83 10.74
CA GLY A 17 9.38 8.20 10.26
C GLY A 17 9.07 7.66 8.85
N SER A 18 10.08 7.36 8.02
CA SER A 18 9.88 6.81 6.68
C SER A 18 9.60 5.30 6.66
N ILE A 19 9.80 4.59 7.77
CA ILE A 19 9.62 3.13 7.84
C ILE A 19 8.15 2.75 7.58
N VAL A 20 7.21 3.43 8.22
CA VAL A 20 5.77 3.15 8.07
C VAL A 20 5.28 3.43 6.63
N PRO A 21 5.50 4.62 6.05
CA PRO A 21 5.18 4.85 4.64
C PRO A 21 5.90 3.91 3.68
N GLY A 22 7.15 3.53 3.99
CA GLY A 22 7.91 2.53 3.24
C GLY A 22 7.20 1.18 3.21
N GLY A 23 6.57 0.77 4.31
CA GLY A 23 5.74 -0.43 4.39
C GLY A 23 4.54 -0.41 3.44
N TRP A 24 3.93 0.75 3.22
CA TRP A 24 2.80 0.86 2.28
C TRP A 24 3.21 0.58 0.83
N PHE A 25 4.42 0.95 0.43
CA PHE A 25 4.91 0.63 -0.90
C PHE A 25 5.13 -0.88 -1.11
N SER A 26 5.33 -1.66 -0.05
CA SER A 26 5.46 -3.10 -0.17
C SER A 26 4.17 -3.79 -0.65
N GLU A 27 2.99 -3.15 -0.48
CA GLU A 27 1.70 -3.66 -0.98
C GLU A 27 1.65 -3.77 -2.51
N PHE A 28 2.55 -3.10 -3.23
CA PHE A 28 2.68 -3.26 -4.69
C PHE A 28 3.00 -4.70 -5.12
N PHE A 29 3.42 -5.59 -4.20
CA PHE A 29 3.58 -7.00 -4.51
C PHE A 29 2.31 -7.64 -5.07
N LEU A 30 1.12 -7.12 -4.72
CA LEU A 30 -0.17 -7.59 -5.23
C LEU A 30 -0.31 -7.51 -6.76
N ILE A 31 0.52 -6.68 -7.42
CA ILE A 31 0.55 -6.62 -8.89
C ILE A 31 0.83 -7.99 -9.52
N ILE A 32 1.51 -8.90 -8.80
CA ILE A 32 1.80 -10.25 -9.25
C ILE A 32 0.51 -11.01 -9.63
N PHE A 33 -0.58 -10.79 -8.89
CA PHE A 33 -1.87 -11.41 -9.17
C PHE A 33 -2.59 -10.80 -10.39
N ILE A 34 -2.23 -9.60 -10.79
CA ILE A 34 -2.84 -8.88 -11.92
C ILE A 34 -2.00 -9.04 -13.18
N LEU A 35 -0.68 -9.21 -13.07
CA LEU A 35 0.23 -9.34 -14.20
C LEU A 35 -0.19 -10.37 -15.26
N PRO A 36 -0.69 -11.57 -14.91
CA PRO A 36 -1.11 -12.56 -15.91
C PRO A 36 -2.25 -12.12 -16.82
N PHE A 37 -3.02 -11.11 -16.41
CA PHE A 37 -4.15 -10.58 -17.16
C PHE A 37 -3.79 -9.39 -18.06
N LEU A 38 -2.54 -8.92 -18.01
CA LEU A 38 -2.05 -7.84 -18.88
C LEU A 38 -1.71 -8.39 -20.26
N ALA A 39 -2.26 -7.77 -21.31
CA ALA A 39 -2.00 -8.12 -22.69
C ALA A 39 -0.51 -7.91 -23.09
N ASP A 40 0.19 -6.96 -22.44
CA ASP A 40 1.60 -6.63 -22.71
C ASP A 40 2.36 -6.43 -21.39
N MET A 41 3.12 -7.45 -21.00
CA MET A 41 3.93 -7.42 -19.77
C MET A 41 5.01 -6.32 -19.77
N LYS A 42 5.59 -5.95 -20.94
CA LYS A 42 6.61 -4.90 -21.01
C LYS A 42 6.00 -3.53 -20.75
N LYS A 43 4.84 -3.27 -21.32
CA LYS A 43 4.07 -2.04 -21.02
C LYS A 43 3.60 -2.03 -19.57
N GLY A 44 3.16 -3.17 -19.03
CA GLY A 44 2.76 -3.32 -17.63
C GLY A 44 3.86 -2.89 -16.66
N MET A 45 5.10 -3.30 -16.87
CA MET A 45 6.23 -2.91 -16.03
C MET A 45 6.50 -1.40 -16.11
N LYS A 46 6.52 -0.82 -17.32
CA LYS A 46 6.71 0.63 -17.50
C LYS A 46 5.64 1.45 -16.78
N HIS A 47 4.37 1.07 -16.96
CA HIS A 47 3.25 1.77 -16.32
C HIS A 47 3.26 1.57 -14.80
N GLY A 48 3.62 0.38 -14.32
CA GLY A 48 3.79 0.12 -12.88
C GLY A 48 4.85 1.03 -12.24
N MET A 49 6.02 1.15 -12.86
CA MET A 49 7.07 2.08 -12.38
C MET A 49 6.62 3.54 -12.40
N MET A 50 5.92 3.95 -13.46
CA MET A 50 5.35 5.29 -13.57
C MET A 50 4.32 5.56 -12.46
N THR A 51 3.46 4.58 -12.15
CA THR A 51 2.47 4.69 -11.09
C THR A 51 3.14 4.81 -9.71
N VAL A 52 4.13 3.97 -9.41
CA VAL A 52 4.90 4.06 -8.16
C VAL A 52 5.54 5.44 -8.00
N PHE A 53 6.16 5.96 -9.07
CA PHE A 53 6.76 7.28 -9.06
C PHE A 53 5.72 8.40 -8.85
N ALA A 54 4.57 8.31 -9.53
CA ALA A 54 3.48 9.27 -9.37
C ALA A 54 2.92 9.26 -7.94
N VAL A 55 2.71 8.09 -7.35
CA VAL A 55 2.26 7.96 -5.94
C VAL A 55 3.30 8.55 -5.00
N MET A 56 4.59 8.27 -5.20
CA MET A 56 5.68 8.84 -4.40
C MET A 56 5.67 10.37 -4.46
N MET A 57 5.55 10.95 -5.65
CA MET A 57 5.48 12.40 -5.83
C MET A 57 4.26 13.01 -5.15
N THR A 58 3.10 12.37 -5.30
CA THR A 58 1.86 12.81 -4.61
C THR A 58 2.03 12.81 -3.11
N LEU A 59 2.60 11.76 -2.52
CA LEU A 59 2.84 11.68 -1.09
C LEU A 59 3.82 12.76 -0.61
N VAL A 60 4.89 13.04 -1.37
CA VAL A 60 5.83 14.11 -1.04
C VAL A 60 5.13 15.47 -1.04
N VAL A 61 4.36 15.78 -2.09
CA VAL A 61 3.62 17.05 -2.19
C VAL A 61 2.62 17.19 -1.05
N VAL A 62 1.82 16.16 -0.78
CA VAL A 62 0.84 16.18 0.33
C VAL A 62 1.53 16.39 1.68
N ASN A 63 2.63 15.69 1.95
CA ASN A 63 3.38 15.88 3.20
C ASN A 63 3.96 17.30 3.33
N LEU A 64 4.48 17.86 2.26
CA LEU A 64 4.97 19.24 2.25
C LEU A 64 3.85 20.23 2.53
N ILE A 65 2.70 20.09 1.88
CA ILE A 65 1.53 20.96 2.14
C ILE A 65 1.13 20.88 3.62
N VAL A 66 1.02 19.68 4.16
CA VAL A 66 0.67 19.46 5.56
C VAL A 66 1.68 20.13 6.49
N LEU A 67 2.98 19.97 6.25
CA LEU A 67 4.03 20.61 7.05
C LEU A 67 4.04 22.13 6.93
N PHE A 68 3.79 22.66 5.74
CA PHE A 68 3.73 24.13 5.54
C PHE A 68 2.56 24.75 6.28
N VAL A 69 1.40 24.08 6.32
CA VAL A 69 0.18 24.62 6.95
C VAL A 69 0.17 24.37 8.45
N LEU A 70 0.41 23.14 8.90
CA LEU A 70 0.26 22.75 10.31
C LEU A 70 1.57 22.88 11.11
N GLY A 71 2.73 22.86 10.46
CA GLY A 71 4.03 22.94 11.13
C GLY A 71 4.21 21.86 12.21
N SER A 72 4.63 22.25 13.40
CA SER A 72 4.87 21.33 14.53
C SER A 72 3.60 20.66 15.06
N THR A 73 2.42 21.21 14.80
CA THR A 73 1.14 20.61 15.23
C THR A 73 0.74 19.40 14.42
N THR A 74 1.42 19.10 13.30
CA THR A 74 1.19 17.92 12.48
C THR A 74 1.24 16.62 13.31
N SER A 75 2.18 16.52 14.24
CA SER A 75 2.39 15.33 15.08
C SER A 75 1.25 15.07 16.08
N THR A 76 0.40 16.04 16.34
CA THR A 76 -0.74 15.91 17.29
C THR A 76 -2.05 15.55 16.58
N LYS A 77 -2.05 15.46 15.24
CA LYS A 77 -3.25 15.22 14.45
C LYS A 77 -3.29 13.80 13.92
N ASN A 78 -4.41 13.11 14.14
CA ASN A 78 -4.62 11.76 13.58
C ASN A 78 -4.81 11.78 12.04
N TYR A 79 -5.44 12.84 11.52
CA TYR A 79 -5.69 13.01 10.09
C TYR A 79 -5.23 14.39 9.62
N PRO A 80 -3.91 14.63 9.49
CA PRO A 80 -3.38 15.97 9.21
C PRO A 80 -3.91 16.57 7.90
N LEU A 81 -4.06 15.77 6.84
CA LEU A 81 -4.59 16.23 5.54
C LEU A 81 -6.04 16.72 5.66
N MET A 82 -6.88 16.00 6.39
CA MET A 82 -8.26 16.43 6.67
C MET A 82 -8.31 17.76 7.44
N ASN A 83 -7.37 17.95 8.39
CA ASN A 83 -7.30 19.21 9.11
C ASN A 83 -6.86 20.34 8.18
N VAL A 84 -5.89 20.10 7.29
CA VAL A 84 -5.46 21.11 6.30
C VAL A 84 -6.60 21.50 5.39
N SER A 85 -7.41 20.56 4.92
CA SER A 85 -8.53 20.86 4.00
C SER A 85 -9.56 21.82 4.60
N ARG A 86 -9.74 21.82 5.92
CA ARG A 86 -10.62 22.76 6.65
C ARG A 86 -10.11 24.20 6.67
N TYR A 87 -8.80 24.41 6.50
CA TYR A 87 -8.22 25.75 6.42
C TYR A 87 -8.34 26.38 5.03
N ILE A 88 -8.72 25.57 4.02
CA ILE A 88 -8.87 26.05 2.64
C ILE A 88 -10.34 26.45 2.46
N SER A 89 -10.64 27.73 2.68
CA SER A 89 -11.89 28.34 2.22
C SER A 89 -11.58 29.17 0.98
N LEU A 90 -12.04 28.71 -0.18
CA LEU A 90 -11.95 29.45 -1.44
C LEU A 90 -13.29 30.11 -1.74
N ALA A 91 -13.38 31.41 -1.49
CA ALA A 91 -14.46 32.30 -1.94
C ALA A 91 -15.89 31.79 -1.65
N ASP A 92 -16.18 31.36 -0.41
CA ASP A 92 -17.50 30.88 0.06
C ASP A 92 -18.15 29.77 -0.77
N PHE A 93 -17.49 29.32 -1.85
CA PHE A 93 -17.99 28.27 -2.74
C PHE A 93 -17.47 26.88 -2.41
N PHE A 94 -16.29 26.76 -1.78
CA PHE A 94 -15.67 25.51 -1.36
C PHE A 94 -15.52 25.43 0.16
N GLU A 95 -16.62 25.48 0.89
CA GLU A 95 -16.61 25.40 2.36
C GLU A 95 -16.35 23.97 2.89
N HIS A 96 -16.45 22.93 2.05
CA HIS A 96 -16.40 21.53 2.47
C HIS A 96 -15.42 20.67 1.64
N LEU A 97 -14.17 21.13 1.49
CA LEU A 97 -13.12 20.37 0.81
C LEU A 97 -12.79 19.04 1.52
N GLU A 98 -13.04 18.95 2.83
CA GLU A 98 -12.92 17.69 3.56
C GLU A 98 -13.85 16.60 3.03
N SER A 99 -15.05 16.94 2.55
CA SER A 99 -15.98 15.98 1.95
C SER A 99 -15.44 15.40 0.65
N ALA A 100 -14.79 16.21 -0.18
CA ALA A 100 -14.14 15.74 -1.41
C ALA A 100 -12.97 14.80 -1.09
N ILE A 101 -12.12 15.13 -0.12
CA ILE A 101 -11.02 14.27 0.31
C ILE A 101 -11.57 12.95 0.89
N MET A 102 -12.63 13.01 1.69
CA MET A 102 -13.30 11.82 2.22
C MET A 102 -13.83 10.93 1.08
N ALA A 103 -14.47 11.51 0.07
CA ALA A 103 -14.96 10.77 -1.10
C ALA A 103 -13.82 10.05 -1.84
N VAL A 104 -12.69 10.73 -2.06
CA VAL A 104 -11.50 10.12 -2.69
C VAL A 104 -10.96 8.98 -1.83
N TRP A 105 -10.92 9.12 -0.51
CA TRP A 105 -10.47 8.06 0.39
C TRP A 105 -11.39 6.84 0.37
N ILE A 106 -12.72 7.04 0.34
CA ILE A 106 -13.69 5.95 0.24
C ILE A 106 -13.51 5.19 -1.07
N VAL A 107 -13.38 5.89 -2.20
CA VAL A 107 -13.12 5.26 -3.51
C VAL A 107 -11.77 4.52 -3.49
N GLY A 108 -10.72 5.13 -2.97
CA GLY A 108 -9.41 4.50 -2.83
C GLY A 108 -9.44 3.24 -1.97
N ALA A 109 -10.14 3.27 -0.82
CA ALA A 109 -10.34 2.13 0.04
C ALA A 109 -11.11 1.00 -0.67
N PHE A 110 -12.16 1.34 -1.40
CA PHE A 110 -12.92 0.37 -2.20
C PHE A 110 -12.03 -0.34 -3.22
N VAL A 111 -11.23 0.39 -3.98
CA VAL A 111 -10.30 -0.19 -4.96
C VAL A 111 -9.27 -1.08 -4.25
N LYS A 112 -8.68 -0.60 -3.15
CA LYS A 112 -7.70 -1.36 -2.37
C LYS A 112 -8.29 -2.68 -1.87
N ILE A 113 -9.44 -2.63 -1.19
CA ILE A 113 -10.12 -3.82 -0.66
C ILE A 113 -10.45 -4.80 -1.79
N SER A 114 -10.93 -4.31 -2.94
CA SER A 114 -11.27 -5.15 -4.09
C SER A 114 -10.06 -5.92 -4.62
N VAL A 115 -8.89 -5.29 -4.71
CA VAL A 115 -7.64 -5.94 -5.17
C VAL A 115 -7.18 -7.00 -4.16
N PHE A 116 -7.18 -6.70 -2.87
CA PHE A 116 -6.82 -7.66 -1.81
C PHE A 116 -7.79 -8.85 -1.79
N TYR A 117 -9.08 -8.58 -1.89
CA TYR A 117 -10.13 -9.61 -1.93
C TYR A 117 -9.97 -10.52 -3.13
N TYR A 118 -9.75 -9.94 -4.31
CA TYR A 118 -9.48 -10.70 -5.52
C TYR A 118 -8.23 -11.58 -5.38
N ALA A 119 -7.13 -11.03 -4.87
CA ALA A 119 -5.90 -11.77 -4.64
C ALA A 119 -6.09 -12.93 -3.64
N ALA A 120 -6.86 -12.70 -2.56
CA ALA A 120 -7.19 -13.73 -1.59
C ALA A 120 -8.03 -14.85 -2.20
N ALA A 121 -9.07 -14.51 -2.96
CA ALA A 121 -9.93 -15.50 -3.64
C ALA A 121 -9.15 -16.31 -4.67
N LEU A 122 -8.35 -15.65 -5.50
CA LEU A 122 -7.53 -16.31 -6.52
C LEU A 122 -6.46 -17.20 -5.87
N GLY A 123 -5.74 -16.70 -4.87
CA GLY A 123 -4.72 -17.46 -4.15
C GLY A 123 -5.28 -18.69 -3.45
N THR A 124 -6.45 -18.56 -2.83
CA THR A 124 -7.15 -19.71 -2.20
C THR A 124 -7.59 -20.75 -3.24
N ALA A 125 -8.14 -20.32 -4.37
CA ALA A 125 -8.52 -21.22 -5.45
C ALA A 125 -7.31 -21.98 -5.99
N GLN A 126 -6.19 -21.32 -6.20
CA GLN A 126 -4.93 -21.94 -6.63
C GLN A 126 -4.39 -22.92 -5.59
N TRP A 127 -4.46 -22.59 -4.31
CA TRP A 127 -4.03 -23.47 -3.22
C TRP A 127 -4.88 -24.74 -3.13
N LEU A 128 -6.20 -24.60 -3.34
CA LEU A 128 -7.14 -25.72 -3.36
C LEU A 128 -7.19 -26.47 -4.70
N ASN A 129 -6.35 -26.08 -5.69
CA ASN A 129 -6.36 -26.63 -7.06
C ASN A 129 -7.73 -26.54 -7.75
N LEU A 130 -8.49 -25.48 -7.49
CA LEU A 130 -9.75 -25.22 -8.17
C LEU A 130 -9.52 -24.60 -9.55
N SER A 131 -10.31 -25.01 -10.54
CA SER A 131 -10.25 -24.45 -11.90
C SER A 131 -10.84 -23.04 -12.01
N ASP A 132 -11.69 -22.63 -11.06
CA ASP A 132 -12.33 -21.32 -11.00
C ASP A 132 -12.29 -20.81 -9.55
N TYR A 133 -12.05 -19.50 -9.39
CA TYR A 133 -12.04 -18.85 -8.08
C TYR A 133 -13.44 -18.42 -7.58
N ARG A 134 -14.44 -18.38 -8.47
CA ARG A 134 -15.79 -17.92 -8.14
C ARG A 134 -16.45 -18.63 -6.96
N PRO A 135 -16.33 -19.95 -6.79
CA PRO A 135 -16.94 -20.66 -5.65
C PRO A 135 -16.41 -20.19 -4.29
N VAL A 136 -15.15 -19.74 -4.22
CA VAL A 136 -14.53 -19.31 -2.95
C VAL A 136 -14.72 -17.82 -2.64
N VAL A 137 -15.25 -17.05 -3.60
CA VAL A 137 -15.46 -15.59 -3.42
C VAL A 137 -16.35 -15.34 -2.20
N TRP A 138 -17.55 -15.91 -2.15
CA TRP A 138 -18.47 -15.68 -1.03
C TRP A 138 -17.93 -16.13 0.34
N PRO A 139 -17.40 -17.36 0.51
CA PRO A 139 -16.80 -17.77 1.77
C PRO A 139 -15.68 -16.85 2.24
N ILE A 140 -14.78 -16.45 1.35
CA ILE A 140 -13.67 -15.54 1.69
C ILE A 140 -14.20 -14.15 2.05
N GLY A 141 -15.20 -13.65 1.33
CA GLY A 141 -15.81 -12.37 1.66
C GLY A 141 -16.40 -12.35 3.09
N ILE A 142 -17.14 -13.39 3.46
CA ILE A 142 -17.68 -13.53 4.82
C ILE A 142 -16.54 -13.58 5.84
N LEU A 143 -15.51 -14.39 5.61
CA LEU A 143 -14.37 -14.48 6.51
C LEU A 143 -13.62 -13.14 6.66
N ILE A 144 -13.42 -12.39 5.58
CA ILE A 144 -12.77 -11.07 5.65
C ILE A 144 -13.58 -10.12 6.51
N VAL A 145 -14.91 -10.08 6.33
CA VAL A 145 -15.79 -9.23 7.13
C VAL A 145 -15.75 -9.66 8.60
N GLU A 146 -15.89 -10.94 8.90
CA GLU A 146 -15.86 -11.47 10.27
C GLU A 146 -14.54 -11.16 10.97
N PHE A 147 -13.40 -11.48 10.32
CA PHE A 147 -12.09 -11.19 10.89
C PHE A 147 -11.81 -9.69 11.03
N SER A 148 -12.40 -8.83 10.21
CA SER A 148 -12.23 -7.37 10.35
C SER A 148 -12.80 -6.86 11.68
N PHE A 149 -13.92 -7.41 12.14
CA PHE A 149 -14.49 -7.06 13.45
C PHE A 149 -13.68 -7.63 14.62
N TRP A 150 -13.11 -8.82 14.45
CA TRP A 150 -12.33 -9.45 15.53
C TRP A 150 -10.91 -8.88 15.66
N SER A 151 -10.31 -8.45 14.56
CA SER A 151 -8.92 -8.00 14.55
C SER A 151 -8.72 -6.68 15.26
N TYR A 152 -9.66 -5.75 15.15
CA TYR A 152 -9.50 -4.38 15.64
C TYR A 152 -10.79 -3.88 16.30
N PRO A 153 -10.93 -4.06 17.62
CA PRO A 153 -12.10 -3.60 18.35
C PRO A 153 -12.20 -2.07 18.46
N SER A 154 -11.10 -1.34 18.23
CA SER A 154 -11.10 0.12 18.26
C SER A 154 -10.16 0.75 17.22
N ALA A 155 -10.44 2.02 16.85
CA ALA A 155 -9.55 2.78 15.96
C ALA A 155 -8.15 3.01 16.57
N MET A 156 -8.02 2.99 17.89
CA MET A 156 -6.75 3.11 18.59
C MET A 156 -5.89 1.86 18.39
N ASP A 157 -6.51 0.68 18.36
CA ASP A 157 -5.82 -0.60 18.12
C ASP A 157 -5.31 -0.67 16.68
N VAL A 158 -6.08 -0.18 15.69
CA VAL A 158 -5.63 -0.03 14.30
C VAL A 158 -4.37 0.83 14.23
N SER A 159 -4.41 2.03 14.85
CA SER A 159 -3.28 2.95 14.85
C SER A 159 -2.05 2.36 15.53
N ARG A 160 -2.25 1.62 16.61
CA ARG A 160 -1.16 0.94 17.33
C ARG A 160 -0.54 -0.19 16.50
N PHE A 161 -1.36 -0.95 15.79
CA PHE A 161 -0.89 -1.98 14.86
C PHE A 161 -0.06 -1.37 13.74
N ASP A 162 -0.54 -0.30 13.11
CA ASP A 162 0.13 0.37 12.00
C ASP A 162 1.52 0.91 12.37
N ILE A 163 1.69 1.38 13.61
CA ILE A 163 2.96 1.93 14.05
C ILE A 163 3.92 0.83 14.54
N ILE A 164 3.43 -0.18 15.24
CA ILE A 164 4.27 -1.17 15.93
C ILE A 164 4.44 -2.45 15.11
N ALA A 165 3.36 -3.07 14.65
CA ALA A 165 3.37 -4.39 14.05
C ALA A 165 3.51 -4.35 12.52
N PHE A 166 2.82 -3.41 11.85
CA PHE A 166 2.80 -3.33 10.40
C PHE A 166 4.17 -3.18 9.74
N PRO A 167 5.14 -2.38 10.26
CA PRO A 167 6.46 -2.29 9.66
C PRO A 167 7.19 -3.64 9.59
N PHE A 168 7.07 -4.46 10.64
CA PHE A 168 7.66 -5.81 10.65
C PHE A 168 6.90 -6.76 9.74
N TYR A 169 5.58 -6.75 9.81
CA TYR A 169 4.71 -7.57 8.97
C TYR A 169 4.89 -7.22 7.48
N GLY A 170 4.90 -5.94 7.13
CA GLY A 170 5.07 -5.45 5.76
C GLY A 170 6.42 -5.89 5.19
N VAL A 171 7.51 -5.72 5.94
CA VAL A 171 8.84 -6.16 5.49
C VAL A 171 8.88 -7.68 5.33
N LEU A 172 8.38 -8.45 6.30
CA LEU A 172 8.45 -9.90 6.26
C LEU A 172 7.56 -10.49 5.15
N MET A 173 6.27 -10.16 5.15
CA MET A 173 5.29 -10.82 4.28
C MET A 173 5.24 -10.22 2.88
N GLN A 174 5.39 -8.91 2.77
CA GLN A 174 5.19 -8.20 1.51
C GLN A 174 6.50 -7.90 0.77
N THR A 175 7.66 -8.02 1.42
CA THR A 175 8.96 -7.78 0.80
C THR A 175 9.83 -9.03 0.80
N LEU A 176 10.11 -9.62 1.96
CA LEU A 176 11.05 -10.75 2.04
C LEU A 176 10.52 -12.01 1.36
N ILE A 177 9.25 -12.37 1.57
CA ILE A 177 8.66 -13.56 0.93
C ILE A 177 8.63 -13.42 -0.59
N PRO A 178 8.10 -12.33 -1.21
CA PRO A 178 8.18 -12.15 -2.66
C PRO A 178 9.61 -12.15 -3.21
N LEU A 179 10.57 -11.53 -2.52
CA LEU A 179 11.97 -11.56 -2.92
C LEU A 179 12.55 -12.98 -2.89
N LEU A 180 12.27 -13.74 -1.85
CA LEU A 180 12.70 -15.13 -1.73
C LEU A 180 12.13 -15.98 -2.86
N LEU A 181 10.85 -15.83 -3.17
CA LEU A 181 10.20 -16.53 -4.29
C LEU A 181 10.83 -16.13 -5.64
N LEU A 182 11.16 -14.85 -5.81
CA LEU A 182 11.85 -14.37 -7.01
C LEU A 182 13.25 -15.02 -7.15
N VAL A 183 14.03 -15.07 -6.07
CA VAL A 183 15.35 -15.70 -6.06
C VAL A 183 15.23 -17.20 -6.41
N ILE A 184 14.29 -17.91 -5.80
CA ILE A 184 14.02 -19.33 -6.11
C ILE A 184 13.66 -19.50 -7.60
N ALA A 185 12.80 -18.65 -8.12
CA ALA A 185 12.38 -18.69 -9.53
C ALA A 185 13.57 -18.49 -10.49
N ILE A 186 14.45 -17.52 -10.20
CA ILE A 186 15.66 -17.24 -10.98
C ILE A 186 16.62 -18.43 -10.95
N VAL A 187 16.88 -19.00 -9.78
CA VAL A 187 17.77 -20.17 -9.61
C VAL A 187 17.23 -21.38 -10.36
N LYS A 188 15.93 -21.64 -10.24
CA LYS A 188 15.26 -22.75 -10.97
C LYS A 188 15.35 -22.57 -12.47
N ARG A 189 15.08 -21.36 -12.98
CA ARG A 189 15.20 -21.03 -14.41
C ARG A 189 16.61 -21.23 -14.94
N ASN A 190 17.62 -20.81 -14.20
CA ASN A 190 19.02 -20.97 -14.59
C ASN A 190 19.45 -22.43 -14.60
N ARG A 191 18.96 -23.26 -13.67
CA ARG A 191 19.21 -24.72 -13.67
C ARG A 191 18.59 -25.42 -14.87
N LEU A 192 17.36 -25.08 -15.23
CA LEU A 192 16.67 -25.65 -16.40
C LEU A 192 17.39 -25.26 -17.70
N ARG A 193 17.86 -24.01 -17.82
CA ARG A 193 18.61 -23.54 -19.00
C ARG A 193 19.93 -24.28 -19.16
N LYS A 194 20.64 -24.58 -18.07
CA LYS A 194 21.90 -25.38 -18.12
C LYS A 194 21.65 -26.83 -18.52
N LYS A 195 20.55 -27.46 -18.09
CA LYS A 195 20.19 -28.82 -18.49
C LYS A 195 19.85 -28.94 -19.98
N GLY A 196 19.14 -27.96 -20.55
CA GLY A 196 18.81 -27.94 -21.97
C GLY A 196 20.02 -27.75 -22.88
N SER A 197 21.08 -27.07 -22.42
CA SER A 197 22.34 -26.84 -23.15
C SER A 197 23.31 -28.03 -23.11
N SER A 198 23.11 -29.00 -22.21
CA SER A 198 23.96 -30.20 -22.10
C SER A 198 23.39 -31.44 -22.78
N SER A 199 22.22 -31.30 -23.41
CA SER A 199 21.54 -32.39 -24.15
C SER A 199 21.48 -32.15 -25.67
N SER A 200 22.10 -31.10 -26.16
CA SER A 200 22.35 -30.80 -27.58
C SER A 200 23.84 -30.96 -27.89
#